data_f98fc4712ae7da033d1185c9658785ba
#
_entry.id   f98fc4712ae7da033d1185c9658785ba
#
_cell.length_a   1.000
_cell.length_b   1.000
_cell.length_c   1.000
_cell.angle_alpha   90.00
_cell.angle_beta   90.00
_cell.angle_gamma   90.00
#
_symmetry.space_group_name_H-M   'P 1'
#
loop_
_entity.id
_entity.type
_entity.pdbx_description
1 polymer ?
#
loop_
_entity_poly.entity_id
_entity_poly.type
_entity_poly.pdbx_seq_one_letter_code
_entity_poly.pdbx_strand_id
1 'polypeptide(L)'
;KLLKSASLATLHSQLYEKGGKYIKRGKITLSELDDLEYTWKAYTGLKGNGTGEKIYQKCRELPIADYQSNSDWQEVEDIAAEHEAKRNA
;
A
#
# COMPACT_ATOMS: atom_id res chain seq x y z
N LYS A 1 1.20 24.08 -12.56
CA LYS A 1 -0.06 24.00 -11.81
C LYS A 1 -1.01 22.96 -12.39
N LEU A 2 -1.13 22.91 -13.71
CA LEU A 2 -1.98 21.92 -14.37
C LEU A 2 -1.46 20.51 -14.14
N LEU A 3 -0.14 20.33 -14.19
CA LEU A 3 0.47 19.03 -13.97
C LEU A 3 0.22 18.54 -12.54
N LYS A 4 0.31 19.44 -11.57
CA LYS A 4 0.07 19.08 -10.18
C LYS A 4 -1.39 18.67 -9.97
N SER A 5 -2.33 19.43 -10.53
CA SER A 5 -3.75 19.11 -10.41
C SER A 5 -4.08 17.77 -11.07
N ALA A 6 -3.52 17.53 -12.26
CA ALA A 6 -3.75 16.28 -12.98
C ALA A 6 -3.16 15.09 -12.19
N SER A 7 -1.97 15.28 -11.62
CA SER A 7 -1.33 14.24 -10.81
C SER A 7 -2.14 13.92 -9.56
N LEU A 8 -2.65 14.95 -8.89
CA LEU A 8 -3.50 14.76 -7.72
C LEU A 8 -4.77 13.99 -8.08
N ALA A 9 -5.41 14.36 -9.19
CA ALA A 9 -6.63 13.69 -9.63
C ALA A 9 -6.37 12.21 -9.94
N THR A 10 -5.25 11.92 -10.60
CA THR A 10 -4.88 10.56 -10.92
C THR A 10 -4.61 9.74 -9.65
N LEU A 11 -3.83 10.30 -8.74
CA LEU A 11 -3.51 9.63 -7.48
C LEU A 11 -4.76 9.41 -6.63
N HIS A 12 -5.64 10.40 -6.62
CA HIS A 12 -6.91 10.30 -5.91
C HIS A 12 -7.75 9.14 -6.45
N SER A 13 -7.87 9.06 -7.79
CA SER A 13 -8.61 7.98 -8.44
C SER A 13 -8.00 6.61 -8.13
N GLN A 14 -6.67 6.51 -8.22
CA GLN A 14 -5.98 5.26 -7.90
C GLN A 14 -6.21 4.83 -6.46
N LEU A 15 -6.13 5.80 -5.55
CA LEU A 15 -6.33 5.53 -4.13
C LEU A 15 -7.75 5.02 -3.87
N TYR A 16 -8.74 5.65 -4.48
CA TYR A 16 -10.15 5.25 -4.33
C TYR A 16 -10.43 3.89 -4.95
N GLU A 17 -9.94 3.67 -6.16
CA GLU A 17 -10.18 2.41 -6.86
C GLU A 17 -9.53 1.23 -6.14
N LYS A 18 -8.25 1.36 -5.84
CA LYS A 18 -7.50 0.30 -5.18
C LYS A 18 -7.99 0.10 -3.74
N GLY A 19 -8.08 1.19 -3.00
CA GLY A 19 -8.53 1.12 -1.61
C GLY A 19 -9.93 0.57 -1.48
N GLY A 20 -10.84 1.04 -2.32
CA GLY A 20 -12.21 0.55 -2.32
C GLY A 20 -12.31 -0.93 -2.62
N LYS A 21 -11.48 -1.39 -3.56
CA LYS A 21 -11.41 -2.82 -3.92
C LYS A 21 -10.97 -3.67 -2.72
N TYR A 22 -9.92 -3.23 -2.04
CA TYR A 22 -9.40 -3.97 -0.89
C TYR A 22 -10.38 -3.98 0.27
N ILE A 23 -11.03 -2.85 0.52
CA ILE A 23 -12.03 -2.74 1.58
C ILE A 23 -13.22 -3.67 1.32
N LYS A 24 -13.70 -3.71 0.09
CA LYS A 24 -14.80 -4.60 -0.30
C LYS A 24 -14.42 -6.06 -0.14
N ARG A 25 -13.17 -6.40 -0.48
CA ARG A 25 -12.68 -7.77 -0.34
C ARG A 25 -12.48 -8.14 1.13
N GLY A 26 -12.22 -7.16 1.98
CA GLY A 26 -12.05 -7.37 3.40
C GLY A 26 -10.67 -7.83 3.83
N LYS A 27 -9.71 -7.80 2.93
CA LYS A 27 -8.32 -8.19 3.22
C LYS A 27 -7.39 -7.54 2.21
N ILE A 28 -6.10 -7.49 2.53
CA ILE A 28 -5.11 -6.86 1.67
C ILE A 28 -3.81 -7.66 1.75
N THR A 29 -3.10 -7.79 0.63
CA THR A 29 -1.79 -8.45 0.64
C THR A 29 -0.71 -7.45 1.01
N LEU A 30 0.47 -7.97 1.39
CA LEU A 30 1.59 -7.10 1.73
C LEU A 30 2.02 -6.23 0.55
N SER A 31 2.06 -6.80 -0.65
CA SER A 31 2.45 -6.04 -1.83
C SER A 31 1.40 -5.00 -2.19
N GLU A 32 0.12 -5.29 -1.98
CA GLU A 32 -0.94 -4.33 -2.20
C GLU A 32 -0.86 -3.17 -1.22
N LEU A 33 -0.56 -3.47 0.02
CA LEU A 33 -0.40 -2.44 1.04
C LEU A 33 0.79 -1.54 0.73
N ASP A 34 1.90 -2.13 0.31
CA ASP A 34 3.09 -1.39 -0.08
C ASP A 34 2.81 -0.46 -1.26
N ASP A 35 2.13 -0.97 -2.27
CA ASP A 35 1.74 -0.18 -3.44
C ASP A 35 0.82 0.98 -3.04
N LEU A 36 -0.14 0.69 -2.17
CA LEU A 36 -1.06 1.70 -1.68
C LEU A 36 -0.32 2.77 -0.89
N GLU A 37 0.68 2.37 -0.13
CA GLU A 37 1.49 3.31 0.65
C GLU A 37 2.28 4.25 -0.25
N TYR A 38 2.82 3.74 -1.35
CA TYR A 38 3.47 4.59 -2.36
C TYR A 38 2.51 5.62 -2.92
N THR A 39 1.32 5.18 -3.29
CA THR A 39 0.29 6.08 -3.81
C THR A 39 -0.08 7.13 -2.77
N TRP A 40 -0.23 6.71 -1.53
CA TRP A 40 -0.56 7.60 -0.42
C TRP A 40 0.53 8.64 -0.18
N LYS A 41 1.79 8.23 -0.19
CA LYS A 41 2.91 9.15 0.01
C LYS A 41 2.97 10.19 -1.09
N ALA A 42 2.77 9.77 -2.34
CA ALA A 42 2.74 10.70 -3.47
C ALA A 42 1.57 11.66 -3.34
N TYR A 43 0.41 11.16 -2.93
CA TYR A 43 -0.80 11.96 -2.78
C TYR A 43 -0.61 13.04 -1.69
N THR A 44 -0.06 12.66 -0.54
CA THR A 44 0.20 13.61 0.55
C THR A 44 1.33 14.57 0.20
N GLY A 45 2.31 14.10 -0.56
CA GLY A 45 3.40 14.95 -1.03
C GLY A 45 2.92 16.08 -1.91
N LEU A 46 1.80 15.88 -2.60
CA LEU A 46 1.16 16.91 -3.40
C LEU A 46 0.05 17.63 -2.62
N LYS A 47 0.04 17.45 -1.31
CA LYS A 47 -0.92 18.08 -0.39
C LYS A 47 -2.36 17.61 -0.58
N GLY A 48 -2.53 16.35 -1.00
CA GLY A 48 -3.83 15.72 -1.02
C GLY A 48 -4.28 15.40 0.40
N ASN A 49 -5.59 15.46 0.64
CA ASN A 49 -6.13 15.18 1.97
C ASN A 49 -7.59 14.74 1.87
N GLY A 50 -8.25 14.63 3.02
CA GLY A 50 -9.69 14.38 3.08
C GLY A 50 -10.04 12.91 3.02
N THR A 51 -10.99 12.56 2.13
CA THR A 51 -11.54 11.19 2.07
C THR A 51 -10.48 10.14 1.71
N GLY A 52 -9.45 10.55 0.96
CA GLY A 52 -8.36 9.65 0.63
C GLY A 52 -7.66 9.13 1.86
N GLU A 53 -7.50 9.97 2.87
CA GLU A 53 -6.89 9.57 4.14
C GLU A 53 -7.72 8.49 4.83
N LYS A 54 -9.03 8.63 4.81
CA LYS A 54 -9.94 7.66 5.43
C LYS A 54 -9.83 6.30 4.75
N ILE A 55 -9.75 6.29 3.44
CA ILE A 55 -9.60 5.07 2.66
C ILE A 55 -8.27 4.40 2.98
N TYR A 56 -7.20 5.16 3.02
CA TYR A 56 -5.88 4.65 3.34
C TYR A 56 -5.84 4.03 4.74
N GLN A 57 -6.38 4.74 5.73
CA GLN A 57 -6.42 4.25 7.11
C GLN A 57 -7.26 2.98 7.22
N LYS A 58 -8.38 2.93 6.52
CA LYS A 58 -9.22 1.74 6.51
C LYS A 58 -8.49 0.54 5.93
N CYS A 59 -7.73 0.76 4.86
CA CYS A 59 -6.94 -0.32 4.25
C CYS A 59 -5.85 -0.83 5.20
N ARG A 60 -5.26 0.06 5.98
CA ARG A 60 -4.23 -0.34 6.95
C ARG A 60 -4.79 -1.20 8.07
N GLU A 61 -6.08 -1.11 8.31
CA GLU A 61 -6.75 -1.90 9.34
C GLU A 61 -7.19 -3.28 8.84
N LEU A 62 -7.12 -3.50 7.53
CA LEU A 62 -7.54 -4.78 6.95
C LEU A 62 -6.59 -5.91 7.33
N PRO A 63 -7.13 -7.14 7.49
CA PRO A 63 -6.27 -8.30 7.70
C PRO A 63 -5.34 -8.50 6.51
N ILE A 64 -4.10 -8.87 6.79
CA ILE A 64 -3.11 -9.09 5.75
C ILE A 64 -3.23 -10.54 5.28
N ALA A 65 -3.66 -10.71 4.04
CA ALA A 65 -3.94 -12.03 3.46
C ALA A 65 -2.68 -12.90 3.39
N ASP A 66 -1.54 -12.30 3.03
CA ASP A 66 -0.28 -13.02 2.90
C ASP A 66 0.23 -13.55 4.23
N TYR A 67 -0.10 -12.86 5.29
CA TYR A 67 0.32 -13.24 6.63
C TYR A 67 -0.25 -14.59 7.04
N GLN A 68 -1.43 -14.93 6.54
CA GLN A 68 -2.10 -16.18 6.86
C GLN A 68 -1.67 -17.33 5.96
N SER A 69 -0.92 -17.04 4.91
CA SER A 69 -0.39 -18.02 3.98
C SER A 69 1.04 -18.34 4.39
N ASN A 70 1.24 -19.51 4.99
CA ASN A 70 2.55 -19.91 5.50
C ASN A 70 3.64 -19.87 4.43
N SER A 71 3.33 -20.29 3.22
CA SER A 71 4.33 -20.35 2.16
C SER A 71 4.77 -18.95 1.72
N ASP A 72 3.84 -18.03 1.56
CA ASP A 72 4.16 -16.66 1.16
C ASP A 72 4.93 -15.94 2.25
N TRP A 73 4.52 -16.13 3.49
CA TRP A 73 5.18 -15.51 4.62
C TRP A 73 6.61 -16.04 4.78
N GLN A 74 6.77 -17.34 4.58
CA GLN A 74 8.08 -17.97 4.67
C GLN A 74 9.04 -17.40 3.62
N GLU A 75 8.54 -17.18 2.41
CA GLU A 75 9.33 -16.59 1.35
C GLU A 75 9.82 -15.20 1.71
N VAL A 76 8.94 -14.38 2.29
CA VAL A 76 9.31 -13.04 2.74
C VAL A 76 10.38 -13.10 3.82
N GLU A 77 10.24 -14.00 4.77
CA GLU A 77 11.23 -14.19 5.85
C GLU A 77 12.57 -14.64 5.29
N ASP A 78 12.57 -15.53 4.33
CA ASP A 78 13.80 -16.03 3.70
C ASP A 78 14.53 -14.91 2.97
N ILE A 79 13.80 -14.07 2.25
CA ILE A 79 14.37 -12.92 1.55
C ILE A 79 14.99 -11.94 2.54
N ALA A 80 14.28 -11.66 3.62
CA ALA A 80 14.76 -10.74 4.64
C ALA A 80 16.01 -11.27 5.33
N ALA A 81 16.03 -12.56 5.66
CA ALA A 81 17.17 -13.21 6.31
C ALA A 81 18.39 -13.18 5.40
N GLU A 82 18.18 -13.47 4.11
CA GLU A 82 19.27 -13.47 3.13
C GLU A 82 19.86 -12.07 2.97
N HIS A 83 19.01 -11.08 2.91
CA HIS A 83 19.43 -9.69 2.79
C HIS A 83 20.25 -9.25 4.00
N GLU A 84 19.81 -9.63 5.18
CA GLU A 84 20.50 -9.31 6.43
C GLU A 84 21.85 -10.00 6.51
N ALA A 85 21.93 -11.26 6.08
CA ALA A 85 23.17 -12.01 6.05
C ALA A 85 24.19 -11.33 5.13
N LYS A 86 23.75 -10.86 3.97
CA LYS A 86 24.63 -10.16 3.05
C LYS A 86 25.14 -8.85 3.61
N ARG A 87 24.31 -8.17 4.37
CA ARG A 87 24.69 -6.90 4.98
C ARG A 87 25.73 -7.08 6.07
N ASN A 88 25.67 -8.18 6.78
CA ASN A 88 26.58 -8.46 7.87
C ASN A 88 27.89 -9.13 7.42
N ALA A 89 27.93 -9.56 6.17
CA ALA A 89 29.13 -10.14 5.60
C ALA A 89 30.03 -9.03 5.03
#